data_d92193b218eb8e752dcd44b7da51d4e0
#
_entry.id   d92193b218eb8e752dcd44b7da51d4e0
#
_cell.length_a   1.000
_cell.length_b   1.000
_cell.length_c   1.000
_cell.angle_alpha   90.00
_cell.angle_beta   90.00
_cell.angle_gamma   90.00
#
_symmetry.space_group_name_H-M   'P 1'
#
loop_
_entity.id
_entity.type
_entity.pdbx_description
1 polymer ?
#
loop_
_entity_poly.entity_id
_entity_poly.type
_entity_poly.pdbx_seq_one_letter_code
_entity_poly.pdbx_strand_id
1 'polypeptide(L)'
;GGGIDPEPELVGCEATQFYDWNDFQFETSLDAGATTWLGFDLSETTLFSINLNQAGFHCAIFEECDGELGSPPPLYDFMSNGNGQEVGIVTEGMYYLEITNTRPGRLDFTFNISLADIVYGCLNDDAINYNSDANVDDGSCEFNDCNTEFLNNAYGDMVLDCNGNCSPANWVGD
;
A
#
# COMPACT_ATOMS: atom_id res chain seq x y z
N GLY A 1 18.92 11.17 51.14
CA GLY A 1 19.30 10.79 49.80
C GLY A 1 18.04 10.47 49.03
N GLY A 2 17.48 11.42 48.29
CA GLY A 2 16.42 11.17 47.37
C GLY A 2 17.03 10.54 46.11
N GLY A 3 16.86 9.23 45.92
CA GLY A 3 17.09 8.61 44.66
C GLY A 3 16.05 9.18 43.68
N ILE A 4 16.52 9.81 42.63
CA ILE A 4 15.69 10.05 41.45
C ILE A 4 15.41 8.68 40.92
N ASP A 5 14.14 8.24 41.00
CA ASP A 5 13.66 7.07 40.31
C ASP A 5 13.98 7.30 38.82
N PRO A 6 14.70 6.40 38.15
CA PRO A 6 14.94 6.60 36.72
C PRO A 6 13.58 6.70 36.04
N GLU A 7 13.38 7.79 35.30
CA GLU A 7 12.21 7.97 34.45
C GLU A 7 12.05 6.67 33.63
N PRO A 8 10.85 6.06 33.58
CA PRO A 8 10.67 4.82 32.83
C PRO A 8 11.13 5.05 31.39
N GLU A 9 12.04 4.21 30.91
CA GLU A 9 12.42 4.25 29.49
C GLU A 9 11.16 3.95 28.68
N LEU A 10 10.72 4.92 27.88
CA LEU A 10 9.65 4.74 26.91
C LEU A 10 10.08 3.67 25.91
N VAL A 11 9.27 2.63 25.75
CA VAL A 11 9.51 1.51 24.84
C VAL A 11 8.34 1.38 23.87
N GLY A 12 8.62 0.86 22.70
CA GLY A 12 7.60 0.70 21.66
C GLY A 12 7.15 2.02 21.06
N CYS A 13 5.88 2.11 20.72
CA CYS A 13 5.32 3.28 20.04
C CYS A 13 5.30 4.56 20.89
N GLU A 14 5.38 4.46 22.21
CA GLU A 14 5.47 5.63 23.12
C GLU A 14 6.78 6.43 22.94
N ALA A 15 7.84 5.75 22.47
CA ALA A 15 9.14 6.38 22.17
C ALA A 15 9.22 6.93 20.74
N THR A 16 8.12 6.94 20.02
CA THR A 16 8.07 7.29 18.60
C THR A 16 8.42 8.74 18.36
N GLN A 17 9.29 8.95 17.37
CA GLN A 17 9.60 10.27 16.84
C GLN A 17 8.67 10.53 15.64
N PHE A 18 7.99 11.68 15.65
CA PHE A 18 7.13 12.10 14.55
C PHE A 18 7.92 12.88 13.51
N TYR A 19 7.67 12.58 12.25
CA TYR A 19 8.33 13.17 11.10
C TYR A 19 7.31 13.80 10.16
N ASP A 20 7.74 14.83 9.41
CA ASP A 20 6.99 15.38 8.29
C ASP A 20 7.36 14.60 7.01
N TRP A 21 6.36 14.00 6.35
CA TRP A 21 6.55 12.86 5.44
C TRP A 21 6.55 13.23 3.96
N ASN A 22 6.68 14.46 3.58
CA ASN A 22 6.86 14.83 2.19
C ASN A 22 8.24 14.38 1.70
N ASP A 23 8.30 13.28 0.93
CA ASP A 23 9.50 12.69 0.33
C ASP A 23 10.56 12.24 1.37
N PHE A 24 10.12 11.60 2.44
CA PHE A 24 11.01 11.18 3.52
C PHE A 24 11.82 9.93 3.13
N GLN A 25 13.12 10.03 3.22
CA GLN A 25 14.05 8.92 3.14
C GLN A 25 14.82 8.80 4.46
N PHE A 26 14.88 7.57 4.99
CA PHE A 26 15.55 7.28 6.25
C PHE A 26 16.55 6.15 6.07
N GLU A 27 17.78 6.37 6.55
CA GLU A 27 18.83 5.37 6.60
C GLU A 27 19.13 5.02 8.05
N THR A 28 19.09 3.74 8.38
CA THR A 28 19.38 3.25 9.72
C THR A 28 19.84 1.81 9.68
N SER A 29 20.17 1.29 10.86
CA SER A 29 20.51 -0.11 11.05
C SER A 29 19.82 -0.66 12.29
N LEU A 30 19.37 -1.90 12.21
CA LEU A 30 18.79 -2.62 13.31
C LEU A 30 19.54 -3.91 13.57
N ASP A 31 19.84 -4.18 14.84
CA ASP A 31 20.38 -5.47 15.28
C ASP A 31 19.32 -6.57 15.13
N ALA A 32 19.74 -7.84 15.20
CA ALA A 32 18.84 -8.97 15.13
C ALA A 32 17.72 -8.89 16.19
N GLY A 33 16.47 -8.94 15.75
CA GLY A 33 15.29 -8.85 16.61
C GLY A 33 15.00 -7.44 17.14
N ALA A 34 15.79 -6.44 16.77
CA ALA A 34 15.53 -5.06 17.18
C ALA A 34 14.38 -4.44 16.39
N THR A 35 13.63 -3.57 17.06
CA THR A 35 12.50 -2.82 16.51
C THR A 35 12.75 -1.33 16.58
N THR A 36 12.32 -0.59 15.57
CA THR A 36 12.23 0.87 15.59
C THR A 36 10.80 1.31 15.32
N TRP A 37 10.43 2.46 15.88
CA TRP A 37 9.12 3.05 15.73
C TRP A 37 9.25 4.45 15.14
N LEU A 38 8.35 4.78 14.21
CA LEU A 38 8.28 6.06 13.53
C LEU A 38 6.85 6.52 13.51
N GLY A 39 6.61 7.79 13.82
CA GLY A 39 5.30 8.40 13.80
C GLY A 39 5.13 9.32 12.60
N PHE A 40 3.92 9.39 12.08
CA PHE A 40 3.56 10.32 11.03
C PHE A 40 2.14 10.85 11.21
N ASP A 41 1.94 12.08 10.79
CA ASP A 41 0.67 12.78 10.82
C ASP A 41 0.28 13.13 9.39
N LEU A 42 -0.86 12.59 8.94
CA LEU A 42 -1.41 12.82 7.61
C LEU A 42 -2.53 13.85 7.68
N SER A 43 -2.39 14.93 6.93
CA SER A 43 -3.37 16.01 6.87
C SER A 43 -4.56 15.72 5.95
N GLU A 44 -4.47 14.66 5.14
CA GLU A 44 -5.50 14.26 4.17
C GLU A 44 -5.43 12.77 3.86
N THR A 45 -6.52 12.22 3.33
CA THR A 45 -6.54 10.84 2.84
C THR A 45 -5.66 10.71 1.61
N THR A 46 -4.73 9.77 1.63
CA THR A 46 -3.70 9.62 0.61
C THR A 46 -3.43 8.15 0.27
N LEU A 47 -2.88 7.93 -0.90
CA LEU A 47 -2.27 6.65 -1.25
C LEU A 47 -0.85 6.61 -0.68
N PHE A 48 -0.64 5.69 0.26
CA PHE A 48 0.59 5.57 1.02
C PHE A 48 1.40 4.37 0.52
N SER A 49 2.67 4.59 0.24
CA SER A 49 3.59 3.51 -0.13
C SER A 49 4.86 3.53 0.70
N ILE A 50 5.30 2.33 1.10
CA ILE A 50 6.59 2.10 1.75
C ILE A 50 7.45 1.24 0.85
N ASN A 51 8.69 1.67 0.65
CA ASN A 51 9.70 0.90 -0.04
C ASN A 51 10.92 0.70 0.87
N LEU A 52 11.24 -0.56 1.16
CA LEU A 52 12.45 -0.96 1.86
C LEU A 52 13.42 -1.62 0.88
N ASN A 53 14.67 -1.16 0.84
CA ASN A 53 15.71 -1.68 -0.05
C ASN A 53 16.28 -3.04 0.37
N GLN A 54 15.82 -3.59 1.49
CA GLN A 54 16.27 -4.87 2.06
C GLN A 54 15.07 -5.76 2.42
N ALA A 55 15.24 -7.06 2.21
CA ALA A 55 14.30 -8.07 2.69
C ALA A 55 14.61 -8.49 4.14
N GLY A 56 13.59 -8.91 4.87
CA GLY A 56 13.74 -9.48 6.21
C GLY A 56 13.39 -8.52 7.34
N PHE A 57 12.60 -7.50 7.03
CA PHE A 57 11.95 -6.67 8.02
C PHE A 57 10.46 -7.00 8.07
N HIS A 58 9.94 -7.15 9.28
CA HIS A 58 8.51 -7.11 9.55
C HIS A 58 8.11 -5.66 9.75
N CYS A 59 7.06 -5.23 9.08
CA CYS A 59 6.53 -3.87 9.13
C CYS A 59 5.05 -3.91 9.49
N ALA A 60 4.64 -3.07 10.42
CA ALA A 60 3.24 -2.94 10.82
C ALA A 60 2.87 -1.46 11.01
N ILE A 61 1.68 -1.06 10.57
CA ILE A 61 1.15 0.29 10.71
C ILE A 61 -0.06 0.26 11.62
N PHE A 62 -0.07 1.14 12.62
CA PHE A 62 -1.13 1.27 13.63
C PHE A 62 -1.70 2.68 13.64
N GLU A 63 -3.01 2.80 13.91
CA GLU A 63 -3.71 4.07 14.12
C GLU A 63 -3.60 4.57 15.57
N GLU A 64 -3.39 3.65 16.52
CA GLU A 64 -3.33 3.96 17.94
C GLU A 64 -2.06 3.37 18.57
N CYS A 65 -1.54 4.07 19.56
CA CYS A 65 -0.44 3.63 20.40
C CYS A 65 -0.92 3.55 21.85
N ASP A 66 -1.36 2.37 22.30
CA ASP A 66 -1.84 2.16 23.66
C ASP A 66 -0.74 1.63 24.63
N GLY A 67 0.47 1.40 24.13
CA GLY A 67 1.62 1.00 24.95
C GLY A 67 1.49 -0.36 25.65
N GLU A 68 0.35 -1.03 25.51
CA GLU A 68 0.10 -2.33 26.14
C GLU A 68 0.27 -3.51 25.16
N LEU A 69 0.67 -4.65 25.70
CA LEU A 69 0.70 -5.92 24.98
C LEU A 69 -0.73 -6.35 24.63
N GLY A 70 -1.14 -6.07 23.41
CA GLY A 70 -2.48 -6.36 22.90
C GLY A 70 -3.12 -5.23 22.11
N SER A 71 -2.31 -4.29 21.66
CA SER A 71 -2.71 -3.21 20.73
C SER A 71 -3.70 -3.70 19.67
N PRO A 72 -4.59 -2.82 19.20
CA PRO A 72 -5.49 -3.17 18.10
C PRO A 72 -4.68 -3.78 16.94
N PRO A 73 -5.29 -4.66 16.12
CA PRO A 73 -4.57 -5.24 15.00
C PRO A 73 -4.04 -4.11 14.11
N PRO A 74 -2.85 -4.27 13.52
CA PRO A 74 -2.31 -3.26 12.63
C PRO A 74 -3.23 -3.05 11.44
N LEU A 75 -3.29 -1.81 10.95
CA LEU A 75 -3.99 -1.47 9.72
C LEU A 75 -3.35 -2.19 8.52
N TYR A 76 -2.02 -2.26 8.53
CA TYR A 76 -1.20 -2.99 7.56
C TYR A 76 -0.14 -3.80 8.28
N ASP A 77 0.10 -5.02 7.80
CA ASP A 77 1.07 -5.98 8.34
C ASP A 77 1.71 -6.74 7.17
N PHE A 78 3.04 -6.64 7.00
CA PHE A 78 3.73 -7.26 5.88
C PHE A 78 5.21 -7.53 6.17
N MET A 79 5.80 -8.41 5.35
CA MET A 79 7.25 -8.66 5.33
C MET A 79 7.90 -7.98 4.13
N SER A 80 8.96 -7.22 4.38
CA SER A 80 9.73 -6.63 3.29
C SER A 80 10.41 -7.70 2.43
N ASN A 81 10.37 -7.56 1.12
CA ASN A 81 10.99 -8.46 0.16
C ASN A 81 12.27 -7.86 -0.50
N GLY A 82 12.63 -6.64 -0.14
CA GLY A 82 13.80 -5.94 -0.64
C GLY A 82 13.61 -5.19 -1.97
N ASN A 83 12.51 -5.43 -2.65
CA ASN A 83 12.10 -4.75 -3.88
C ASN A 83 10.60 -4.46 -3.87
N GLY A 84 9.93 -4.82 -2.80
CA GLY A 84 8.48 -4.66 -2.65
C GLY A 84 8.13 -3.23 -2.26
N GLN A 85 7.02 -2.80 -2.80
CA GLN A 85 6.34 -1.58 -2.42
C GLN A 85 4.97 -2.00 -1.89
N GLU A 86 4.75 -1.76 -0.62
CA GLU A 86 3.42 -1.93 -0.06
C GLU A 86 2.65 -0.63 -0.23
N VAL A 87 1.42 -0.74 -0.68
CA VAL A 87 0.57 0.40 -1.01
C VAL A 87 -0.79 0.22 -0.35
N GLY A 88 -1.27 1.29 0.26
CA GLY A 88 -2.58 1.31 0.89
C GLY A 88 -3.16 2.72 0.95
N ILE A 89 -4.48 2.81 1.09
CA ILE A 89 -5.17 4.07 1.33
C ILE A 89 -5.20 4.30 2.83
N VAL A 90 -4.69 5.45 3.25
CA VAL A 90 -4.65 5.87 4.65
C VAL A 90 -5.40 7.20 4.78
N THR A 91 -6.31 7.28 5.74
CA THR A 91 -7.09 8.50 6.00
C THR A 91 -6.25 9.57 6.70
N GLU A 92 -6.76 10.79 6.82
CA GLU A 92 -6.17 11.79 7.70
C GLU A 92 -6.04 11.25 9.14
N GLY A 93 -4.92 11.52 9.81
CA GLY A 93 -4.70 11.07 11.18
C GLY A 93 -3.25 10.80 11.54
N MET A 94 -3.04 10.41 12.79
CA MET A 94 -1.73 10.03 13.31
C MET A 94 -1.53 8.52 13.21
N TYR A 95 -0.35 8.11 12.75
CA TYR A 95 -0.01 6.71 12.55
C TYR A 95 1.35 6.37 13.14
N TYR A 96 1.52 5.10 13.46
CA TYR A 96 2.73 4.52 14.02
C TYR A 96 3.22 3.37 13.15
N LEU A 97 4.42 3.49 12.61
CA LEU A 97 5.08 2.44 11.84
C LEU A 97 6.08 1.70 12.72
N GLU A 98 5.88 0.41 12.90
CA GLU A 98 6.83 -0.51 13.48
C GLU A 98 7.68 -1.16 12.39
N ILE A 99 9.00 -1.19 12.56
CA ILE A 99 9.92 -1.92 11.70
C ILE A 99 10.80 -2.82 12.57
N THR A 100 10.70 -4.13 12.40
CA THR A 100 11.46 -5.13 13.15
C THR A 100 12.39 -5.92 12.24
N ASN A 101 13.67 -5.99 12.57
CA ASN A 101 14.62 -6.87 11.89
C ASN A 101 14.40 -8.33 12.30
N THR A 102 13.89 -9.17 11.38
CA THR A 102 13.63 -10.59 11.63
C THR A 102 14.79 -11.51 11.28
N ARG A 103 15.91 -10.98 10.79
CA ARG A 103 17.08 -11.76 10.39
C ARG A 103 18.11 -11.90 11.52
N PRO A 104 18.92 -12.95 11.50
CA PRO A 104 20.07 -13.06 12.39
C PRO A 104 21.16 -12.08 11.95
N GLY A 105 21.47 -11.12 12.81
CA GLY A 105 22.52 -10.12 12.58
C GLY A 105 21.99 -8.72 12.32
N ARG A 106 22.90 -7.77 12.34
CA ARG A 106 22.62 -6.36 12.07
C ARG A 106 22.40 -6.16 10.57
N LEU A 107 21.36 -5.42 10.23
CA LEU A 107 21.05 -5.00 8.86
C LEU A 107 21.04 -3.48 8.77
N ASP A 108 21.76 -2.97 7.77
CA ASP A 108 21.65 -1.58 7.34
C ASP A 108 20.58 -1.52 6.26
N PHE A 109 19.68 -0.56 6.35
CA PHE A 109 18.61 -0.41 5.37
C PHE A 109 18.23 1.04 5.15
N THR A 110 17.71 1.28 3.98
CA THR A 110 17.05 2.53 3.62
C THR A 110 15.58 2.23 3.39
N PHE A 111 14.72 3.06 3.95
CA PHE A 111 13.34 3.07 3.54
C PHE A 111 12.91 4.46 3.14
N ASN A 112 11.96 4.52 2.25
CA ASN A 112 11.29 5.74 1.85
C ASN A 112 9.79 5.54 1.87
N ILE A 113 9.11 6.62 2.20
CA ILE A 113 7.66 6.73 2.15
C ILE A 113 7.32 7.71 1.04
N SER A 114 6.33 7.40 0.26
CA SER A 114 5.75 8.31 -0.69
C SER A 114 4.24 8.38 -0.52
N LEU A 115 3.73 9.59 -0.65
CA LEU A 115 2.31 9.92 -0.63
C LEU A 115 1.90 10.34 -2.03
N ALA A 116 0.73 9.90 -2.47
CA ALA A 116 0.20 10.25 -3.77
C ALA A 116 -1.29 10.57 -3.68
N ASP A 117 -1.75 11.50 -4.50
CA ASP A 117 -3.15 11.80 -4.66
C ASP A 117 -3.91 10.56 -5.14
N ILE A 118 -5.12 10.36 -4.62
CA ILE A 118 -5.97 9.26 -5.05
C ILE A 118 -6.72 9.67 -6.30
N VAL A 119 -6.51 8.90 -7.37
CA VAL A 119 -7.25 9.03 -8.62
C VAL A 119 -8.03 7.74 -8.86
N TYR A 120 -9.34 7.81 -8.71
CA TYR A 120 -10.23 6.68 -8.94
C TYR A 120 -10.52 6.49 -10.43
N GLY A 121 -10.70 5.25 -10.84
CA GLY A 121 -11.10 4.88 -12.21
C GLY A 121 -10.87 3.43 -12.52
N CYS A 122 -11.29 3.00 -13.71
CA CYS A 122 -11.05 1.65 -14.18
C CYS A 122 -9.57 1.42 -14.50
N LEU A 123 -8.96 0.43 -13.84
CA LEU A 123 -7.55 0.04 -14.05
C LEU A 123 -7.34 -1.06 -15.09
N ASN A 124 -8.40 -1.61 -15.65
CA ASN A 124 -8.31 -2.68 -16.65
C ASN A 124 -8.17 -2.06 -18.05
N ASP A 125 -7.04 -2.31 -18.73
CA ASP A 125 -6.73 -1.78 -20.05
C ASP A 125 -7.58 -2.37 -21.19
N ASP A 126 -8.27 -3.49 -20.95
CA ASP A 126 -9.27 -4.05 -21.87
C ASP A 126 -10.65 -3.37 -21.75
N ALA A 127 -10.87 -2.51 -20.76
CA ALA A 127 -12.11 -1.80 -20.58
C ALA A 127 -12.22 -0.58 -21.51
N ILE A 128 -13.44 -0.28 -21.99
CA ILE A 128 -13.69 0.87 -22.87
C ILE A 128 -13.53 2.22 -22.17
N ASN A 129 -13.64 2.22 -20.84
CA ASN A 129 -13.48 3.39 -19.99
C ASN A 129 -12.21 3.32 -19.12
N TYR A 130 -11.19 2.57 -19.58
CA TYR A 130 -9.88 2.54 -18.94
C TYR A 130 -9.34 3.95 -18.68
N ASN A 131 -8.89 4.18 -17.47
CA ASN A 131 -8.28 5.45 -17.08
C ASN A 131 -6.80 5.23 -16.70
N SER A 132 -5.89 5.64 -17.59
CA SER A 132 -4.45 5.50 -17.39
C SER A 132 -3.90 6.34 -16.22
N ASP A 133 -4.62 7.35 -15.76
CA ASP A 133 -4.21 8.23 -14.67
C ASP A 133 -4.72 7.70 -13.31
N ALA A 134 -5.65 6.73 -13.32
CA ALA A 134 -6.15 6.13 -12.10
C ALA A 134 -5.07 5.29 -11.41
N ASN A 135 -5.06 5.35 -10.08
CA ASN A 135 -4.21 4.52 -9.22
C ASN A 135 -5.02 3.70 -8.21
N VAL A 136 -6.33 3.88 -8.17
CA VAL A 136 -7.27 3.10 -7.35
C VAL A 136 -8.45 2.67 -8.21
N ASP A 137 -8.71 1.35 -8.25
CA ASP A 137 -9.86 0.81 -8.95
C ASP A 137 -11.16 1.16 -8.20
N ASP A 138 -12.10 1.76 -8.89
CA ASP A 138 -13.43 2.10 -8.36
C ASP A 138 -14.53 1.11 -8.78
N GLY A 139 -14.16 0.05 -9.49
CA GLY A 139 -15.08 -0.95 -10.00
C GLY A 139 -15.95 -0.46 -11.16
N SER A 140 -15.63 0.69 -11.76
CA SER A 140 -16.41 1.29 -12.86
C SER A 140 -16.11 0.70 -14.24
N CYS A 141 -15.25 -0.33 -14.32
CA CYS A 141 -14.85 -0.89 -15.61
C CYS A 141 -16.04 -1.35 -16.46
N GLU A 142 -16.12 -0.80 -17.65
CA GLU A 142 -17.11 -1.17 -18.65
C GLU A 142 -16.44 -1.97 -19.77
N PHE A 143 -17.03 -3.09 -20.11
CA PHE A 143 -16.53 -3.96 -21.18
C PHE A 143 -17.55 -4.03 -22.31
N ASN A 144 -17.06 -4.24 -23.52
CA ASN A 144 -17.95 -4.56 -24.63
C ASN A 144 -18.63 -5.90 -24.34
N ASP A 145 -19.94 -5.90 -24.25
CA ASP A 145 -20.76 -7.12 -24.02
C ASP A 145 -20.52 -8.19 -25.08
N CYS A 146 -19.89 -7.85 -26.19
CA CYS A 146 -19.59 -8.77 -27.29
C CYS A 146 -18.48 -9.77 -26.99
N ASN A 147 -17.69 -9.53 -25.94
CA ASN A 147 -16.55 -10.41 -25.57
C ASN A 147 -16.92 -11.37 -24.44
N THR A 148 -18.19 -11.71 -24.26
CA THR A 148 -18.59 -12.68 -23.25
C THR A 148 -18.18 -14.10 -23.70
N GLU A 149 -17.68 -14.90 -22.76
CA GLU A 149 -17.29 -16.31 -23.02
C GLU A 149 -18.41 -17.11 -23.70
N PHE A 150 -19.67 -16.80 -23.37
CA PHE A 150 -20.85 -17.43 -23.98
C PHE A 150 -20.96 -17.11 -25.48
N LEU A 151 -20.80 -15.85 -25.89
CA LEU A 151 -20.92 -15.44 -27.29
C LEU A 151 -19.74 -15.98 -28.11
N ASN A 152 -18.53 -15.91 -27.58
CA ASN A 152 -17.33 -16.42 -28.24
C ASN A 152 -17.39 -17.94 -28.43
N ASN A 153 -17.95 -18.72 -27.49
CA ASN A 153 -18.12 -20.16 -27.64
C ASN A 153 -19.23 -20.55 -28.61
N ALA A 154 -20.25 -19.70 -28.75
CA ALA A 154 -21.40 -20.03 -29.62
C ALA A 154 -21.21 -19.57 -31.07
N TYR A 155 -20.52 -18.46 -31.32
CA TYR A 155 -20.46 -17.79 -32.61
C TYR A 155 -19.05 -17.43 -33.08
N GLY A 156 -18.00 -17.77 -32.32
CA GLY A 156 -16.63 -17.32 -32.55
C GLY A 156 -16.42 -15.89 -32.06
N ASP A 157 -15.31 -15.26 -32.46
CA ASP A 157 -14.96 -13.91 -32.04
C ASP A 157 -16.07 -12.92 -32.42
N MET A 158 -16.62 -12.25 -31.44
CA MET A 158 -17.66 -11.24 -31.61
C MET A 158 -17.06 -9.84 -31.46
N VAL A 159 -17.50 -8.93 -32.28
CA VAL A 159 -17.07 -7.52 -32.23
C VAL A 159 -18.28 -6.59 -32.29
N LEU A 160 -18.15 -5.38 -31.79
CA LEU A 160 -19.17 -4.34 -31.99
C LEU A 160 -19.19 -3.91 -33.46
N ASP A 161 -20.36 -3.97 -34.07
CA ASP A 161 -20.60 -3.35 -35.37
C ASP A 161 -20.79 -1.81 -35.26
N CYS A 162 -20.86 -1.12 -36.40
CA CYS A 162 -21.04 0.32 -36.43
C CYS A 162 -22.39 0.83 -35.87
N ASN A 163 -23.30 -0.09 -35.51
CA ASN A 163 -24.58 0.22 -34.87
C ASN A 163 -24.56 -0.08 -33.37
N GLY A 164 -23.41 -0.52 -32.83
CA GLY A 164 -23.26 -0.88 -31.42
C GLY A 164 -23.84 -2.24 -31.03
N ASN A 165 -24.06 -3.15 -32.02
CA ASN A 165 -24.52 -4.50 -31.76
C ASN A 165 -23.35 -5.50 -31.85
N CYS A 166 -23.47 -6.62 -31.12
CA CYS A 166 -22.50 -7.68 -31.21
C CYS A 166 -22.70 -8.48 -32.51
N SER A 167 -21.70 -8.51 -33.37
CA SER A 167 -21.71 -9.26 -34.63
C SER A 167 -20.45 -10.12 -34.74
N PRO A 168 -20.52 -11.31 -35.38
CA PRO A 168 -19.32 -12.09 -35.64
C PRO A 168 -18.26 -11.30 -36.40
N ALA A 169 -17.00 -11.39 -35.97
CA ALA A 169 -15.90 -10.59 -36.52
C ALA A 169 -15.75 -10.76 -38.06
N ASN A 170 -16.16 -11.90 -38.60
CA ASN A 170 -16.14 -12.15 -40.03
C ASN A 170 -17.29 -11.51 -40.83
N TRP A 171 -18.24 -10.85 -40.14
CA TRP A 171 -19.34 -10.08 -40.75
C TRP A 171 -19.08 -8.58 -40.79
N VAL A 172 -18.05 -8.15 -40.06
CA VAL A 172 -17.72 -6.74 -39.95
C VAL A 172 -16.64 -6.41 -41.00
N GLY A 173 -17.02 -5.75 -42.10
CA GLY A 173 -16.02 -5.30 -43.03
C GLY A 173 -16.32 -5.35 -44.53
N ASP A 174 -17.57 -5.49 -44.92
CA ASP A 174 -18.01 -5.32 -46.36
C ASP A 174 -18.75 -3.97 -46.54
#